data_3275bd58957c4f11b9292a978a6839b2
#
_entry.id   3275bd58957c4f11b9292a978a6839b2
#
_cell.length_a   1.000
_cell.length_b   1.000
_cell.length_c   1.000
_cell.angle_alpha   90.00
_cell.angle_beta   90.00
_cell.angle_gamma   90.00
#
_symmetry.space_group_name_H-M   'P 1'
#
loop_
_entity.id
_entity.type
_entity.pdbx_description
1 polymer ?
#
loop_
_entity_poly.entity_id
_entity_poly.type
_entity_poly.pdbx_seq_one_letter_code
_entity_poly.pdbx_strand_id
1 'polypeptide(L)'
;SDVMQSKLMAGRSGYDVVMATGDLLPNLIKAGVLKELEPAQLPNRSHLDPAILAKMQSNDPGNRYAVPYLWGTTGIGYDVDKVKAVLGADAPVDSWDLIFKPENLSKLSQCGVAMLDAPGEIVPIALHYLGLPYNSTNPQDYQKAEALLLKLRPYIRYFDSSKFITDLANGNV
;
A
#
# COMPACT_ATOMS: atom_id res chain seq x y z
N SER A 1 -6.82 -6.16 6.71
CA SER A 1 -7.35 -4.89 7.29
C SER A 1 -8.87 -4.89 7.35
N ASP A 2 -9.57 -5.32 6.32
CA ASP A 2 -11.04 -5.21 6.18
C ASP A 2 -11.81 -6.03 7.22
N VAL A 3 -11.32 -7.23 7.53
CA VAL A 3 -11.91 -8.09 8.58
C VAL A 3 -11.81 -7.41 9.95
N MET A 4 -10.66 -6.82 10.27
CA MET A 4 -10.46 -6.09 11.53
C MET A 4 -11.37 -4.86 11.59
N GLN A 5 -11.41 -4.07 10.53
CA GLN A 5 -12.27 -2.90 10.43
C GLN A 5 -13.76 -3.28 10.61
N SER A 6 -14.22 -4.31 9.90
CA SER A 6 -15.59 -4.80 10.00
C SER A 6 -15.95 -5.23 11.43
N LYS A 7 -15.04 -5.93 12.12
CA LYS A 7 -15.23 -6.33 13.53
C LYS A 7 -15.30 -5.14 14.47
N LEU A 8 -14.43 -4.14 14.30
CA LEU A 8 -14.45 -2.92 15.10
C LEU A 8 -15.76 -2.15 14.91
N MET A 9 -16.21 -2.00 13.66
CA MET A 9 -17.45 -1.30 13.31
C MET A 9 -18.70 -2.00 13.81
N ALA A 10 -18.69 -3.34 13.90
CA ALA A 10 -19.77 -4.13 14.47
C ALA A 10 -19.88 -4.01 16.01
N GLY A 11 -18.86 -3.47 16.68
CA GLY A 11 -18.77 -3.41 18.13
C GLY A 11 -18.46 -4.76 18.78
N ARG A 12 -18.09 -4.73 20.06
CA ARG A 12 -17.70 -5.93 20.83
C ARG A 12 -16.65 -6.79 20.12
N SER A 13 -15.66 -6.13 19.51
CA SER A 13 -14.62 -6.79 18.71
C SER A 13 -13.75 -7.78 19.50
N GLY A 14 -13.66 -7.60 20.83
CA GLY A 14 -12.75 -8.34 21.70
C GLY A 14 -11.28 -7.91 21.57
N TYR A 15 -11.00 -6.81 20.85
CA TYR A 15 -9.66 -6.28 20.71
C TYR A 15 -9.39 -5.15 21.71
N ASP A 16 -8.30 -5.27 22.48
CA ASP A 16 -7.78 -4.20 23.34
C ASP A 16 -6.86 -3.26 22.56
N VAL A 17 -6.09 -3.79 21.63
CA VAL A 17 -5.17 -3.06 20.75
C VAL A 17 -5.29 -3.58 19.33
N VAL A 18 -5.27 -2.68 18.36
CA VAL A 18 -5.29 -3.03 16.93
C VAL A 18 -4.18 -2.30 16.18
N MET A 19 -3.62 -2.96 15.16
CA MET A 19 -2.75 -2.31 14.18
C MET A 19 -3.58 -1.96 12.95
N ALA A 20 -3.75 -0.67 12.70
CA ALA A 20 -4.46 -0.15 11.54
C ALA A 20 -3.50 0.64 10.66
N THR A 21 -3.73 0.63 9.36
CA THR A 21 -3.04 1.53 8.43
C THR A 21 -3.52 2.96 8.63
N GLY A 22 -2.65 3.93 8.35
CA GLY A 22 -2.92 5.34 8.61
C GLY A 22 -4.16 5.88 7.86
N ASP A 23 -4.44 5.36 6.68
CA ASP A 23 -5.61 5.72 5.86
C ASP A 23 -6.95 5.28 6.46
N LEU A 24 -6.97 4.20 7.25
CA LEU A 24 -8.18 3.74 7.96
C LEU A 24 -8.47 4.54 9.23
N LEU A 25 -7.45 5.16 9.81
CA LEU A 25 -7.54 5.79 11.12
C LEU A 25 -8.62 6.89 11.21
N PRO A 26 -8.76 7.82 10.24
CA PRO A 26 -9.82 8.83 10.28
C PRO A 26 -11.23 8.24 10.34
N ASN A 27 -11.46 7.14 9.63
CA ASN A 27 -12.76 6.47 9.62
C ASN A 27 -13.08 5.80 10.96
N LEU A 28 -12.09 5.15 11.58
CA LEU A 28 -12.22 4.51 12.89
C LEU A 28 -12.45 5.55 13.99
N ILE A 29 -11.76 6.68 13.94
CA ILE A 29 -11.95 7.81 14.86
C ILE A 29 -13.36 8.37 14.72
N LYS A 30 -13.79 8.67 13.48
CA LYS A 30 -15.14 9.21 13.21
C LYS A 30 -16.26 8.26 13.65
N ALA A 31 -16.03 6.95 13.55
CA ALA A 31 -16.98 5.94 14.00
C ALA A 31 -17.01 5.76 15.53
N GLY A 32 -16.10 6.40 16.28
CA GLY A 32 -16.04 6.32 17.74
C GLY A 32 -15.66 4.93 18.28
N VAL A 33 -14.99 4.11 17.45
CA VAL A 33 -14.61 2.74 17.84
C VAL A 33 -13.21 2.66 18.49
N LEU A 34 -12.49 3.77 18.51
CA LEU A 34 -11.20 3.90 19.17
C LEU A 34 -11.33 4.73 20.44
N LYS A 35 -10.64 4.31 21.50
CA LYS A 35 -10.50 5.09 22.73
C LYS A 35 -9.38 6.12 22.56
N GLU A 36 -9.60 7.34 23.07
CA GLU A 36 -8.56 8.34 23.13
C GLU A 36 -7.43 7.90 24.08
N LEU A 37 -6.20 8.12 23.66
CA LEU A 37 -5.01 7.79 24.45
C LEU A 37 -4.85 8.77 25.61
N GLU A 38 -4.41 8.26 26.75
CA GLU A 38 -4.06 9.06 27.92
C GLU A 38 -2.55 9.27 27.93
N PRO A 39 -2.03 10.48 27.65
CA PRO A 39 -0.59 10.72 27.56
C PRO A 39 0.19 10.34 28.82
N ALA A 40 -0.44 10.49 29.99
CA ALA A 40 0.18 10.12 31.27
C ALA A 40 0.46 8.61 31.42
N GLN A 41 -0.24 7.77 30.65
CA GLN A 41 -0.04 6.31 30.63
C GLN A 41 0.96 5.87 29.57
N LEU A 42 1.50 6.79 28.79
CA LEU A 42 2.44 6.53 27.69
C LEU A 42 3.80 7.20 27.93
N PRO A 43 4.57 6.80 28.95
CA PRO A 43 5.81 7.47 29.34
C PRO A 43 6.87 7.47 28.22
N ASN A 44 6.85 6.47 27.35
CA ASN A 44 7.80 6.33 26.24
C ASN A 44 7.41 7.10 24.97
N ARG A 45 6.32 7.88 25.00
CA ARG A 45 5.86 8.65 23.85
C ARG A 45 6.90 9.68 23.38
N SER A 46 7.75 10.16 24.28
CA SER A 46 8.86 11.08 23.95
C SER A 46 9.96 10.47 23.07
N HIS A 47 9.99 9.13 22.96
CA HIS A 47 10.96 8.42 22.11
C HIS A 47 10.46 8.21 20.67
N LEU A 48 9.21 8.60 20.37
CA LEU A 48 8.67 8.49 19.02
C LEU A 48 9.30 9.54 18.10
N ASP A 49 9.52 9.15 16.84
CA ASP A 49 10.06 10.03 15.83
C ASP A 49 9.10 11.22 15.56
N PRO A 50 9.55 12.47 15.80
CA PRO A 50 8.71 13.65 15.64
C PRO A 50 8.28 13.89 14.18
N ALA A 51 9.08 13.48 13.19
CA ALA A 51 8.71 13.61 11.78
C ALA A 51 7.56 12.68 11.41
N ILE A 52 7.55 11.46 11.96
CA ILE A 52 6.44 10.52 11.77
C ILE A 52 5.18 11.01 12.49
N LEU A 53 5.31 11.50 13.72
CA LEU A 53 4.19 12.11 14.46
C LEU A 53 3.58 13.30 13.71
N ALA A 54 4.41 14.16 13.10
CA ALA A 54 3.94 15.27 12.30
C ALA A 54 3.15 14.82 11.07
N LYS A 55 3.60 13.75 10.39
CA LYS A 55 2.88 13.16 9.24
C LYS A 55 1.56 12.53 9.65
N MET A 56 1.49 11.90 10.82
CA MET A 56 0.26 11.28 11.31
C MET A 56 -0.86 12.28 11.63
N GLN A 57 -0.54 13.54 11.86
CA GLN A 57 -1.55 14.55 12.20
C GLN A 57 -2.61 14.76 11.09
N SER A 58 -2.32 14.43 9.86
CA SER A 58 -3.31 14.43 8.77
C SER A 58 -4.43 13.41 8.99
N ASN A 59 -4.14 12.31 9.67
CA ASN A 59 -5.05 11.20 9.92
C ASN A 59 -5.57 11.15 11.37
N ASP A 60 -4.78 11.68 12.30
CA ASP A 60 -5.11 11.76 13.74
C ASP A 60 -4.65 13.12 14.28
N PRO A 61 -5.46 14.17 14.15
CA PRO A 61 -5.11 15.51 14.64
C PRO A 61 -4.75 15.49 16.12
N GLY A 62 -3.52 15.95 16.43
CA GLY A 62 -2.95 15.93 17.77
C GLY A 62 -2.42 14.56 18.21
N ASN A 63 -2.41 13.55 17.34
CA ASN A 63 -1.99 12.17 17.65
C ASN A 63 -2.67 11.63 18.93
N ARG A 64 -4.00 11.73 18.96
CA ARG A 64 -4.80 11.46 20.16
C ARG A 64 -5.23 10.02 20.27
N TYR A 65 -5.33 9.28 19.16
CA TYR A 65 -5.94 7.94 19.11
C TYR A 65 -4.97 6.84 18.75
N ALA A 66 -3.82 7.19 18.17
CA ALA A 66 -2.85 6.19 17.71
C ALA A 66 -1.40 6.55 18.06
N VAL A 67 -0.59 5.51 18.11
CA VAL A 67 0.86 5.58 18.24
C VAL A 67 1.47 4.95 16.98
N PRO A 68 2.44 5.60 16.30
CA PRO A 68 3.10 4.99 15.15
C PRO A 68 3.88 3.76 15.58
N TYR A 69 3.68 2.65 14.86
CA TYR A 69 4.37 1.39 15.10
C TYR A 69 5.51 1.19 14.10
N LEU A 70 5.18 1.26 12.81
CA LEU A 70 6.15 1.17 11.72
C LEU A 70 5.61 1.92 10.50
N TRP A 71 6.51 2.23 9.59
CA TRP A 71 6.18 2.80 8.29
C TRP A 71 6.99 2.09 7.20
N GLY A 72 6.53 2.19 5.98
CA GLY A 72 7.21 1.61 4.84
C GLY A 72 6.79 2.29 3.55
N THR A 73 7.43 1.87 2.48
CA THR A 73 7.11 2.28 1.10
C THR A 73 6.74 1.04 0.30
N THR A 74 5.82 1.20 -0.64
CA THR A 74 5.52 0.17 -1.62
C THR A 74 6.50 0.29 -2.78
N GLY A 75 7.09 -0.82 -3.18
CA GLY A 75 8.08 -0.90 -4.25
C GLY A 75 7.95 -2.17 -5.08
N ILE A 76 8.86 -2.34 -6.02
CA ILE A 76 8.92 -3.52 -6.88
C ILE A 76 10.02 -4.45 -6.36
N GLY A 77 9.64 -5.68 -5.99
CA GLY A 77 10.59 -6.78 -5.80
C GLY A 77 10.69 -7.60 -7.08
N TYR A 78 11.90 -7.93 -7.52
CA TYR A 78 12.11 -8.67 -8.77
C TYR A 78 13.34 -9.56 -8.73
N ASP A 79 13.30 -10.65 -9.51
CA ASP A 79 14.44 -11.51 -9.78
C ASP A 79 15.31 -10.84 -10.87
N VAL A 80 16.53 -10.45 -10.50
CA VAL A 80 17.46 -9.71 -11.37
C VAL A 80 17.79 -10.48 -12.65
N ASP A 81 18.05 -11.77 -12.53
CA ASP A 81 18.47 -12.60 -13.65
C ASP A 81 17.32 -12.84 -14.62
N LYS A 82 16.11 -13.09 -14.12
CA LYS A 82 14.91 -13.25 -14.95
C LYS A 82 14.55 -11.96 -15.69
N VAL A 83 14.57 -10.82 -15.01
CA VAL A 83 14.27 -9.53 -15.63
C VAL A 83 15.30 -9.22 -16.74
N LYS A 84 16.59 -9.42 -16.48
CA LYS A 84 17.63 -9.25 -17.50
C LYS A 84 17.51 -10.21 -18.67
N ALA A 85 17.16 -11.47 -18.41
CA ALA A 85 16.96 -12.45 -19.48
C ALA A 85 15.82 -12.07 -20.42
N VAL A 86 14.75 -11.45 -19.89
CA VAL A 86 13.54 -11.11 -20.64
C VAL A 86 13.59 -9.74 -21.30
N LEU A 87 14.08 -8.72 -20.58
CA LEU A 87 14.09 -7.32 -21.03
C LEU A 87 15.47 -6.82 -21.47
N GLY A 88 16.54 -7.57 -21.20
CA GLY A 88 17.90 -7.16 -21.50
C GLY A 88 18.57 -6.39 -20.35
N ALA A 89 19.82 -5.98 -20.60
CA ALA A 89 20.64 -5.29 -19.59
C ALA A 89 20.10 -3.89 -19.23
N ASP A 90 19.42 -3.25 -20.18
CA ASP A 90 18.87 -1.89 -20.04
C ASP A 90 17.43 -1.87 -19.50
N ALA A 91 17.00 -2.97 -18.85
CA ALA A 91 15.69 -3.04 -18.20
C ALA A 91 15.50 -1.88 -17.20
N PRO A 92 14.34 -1.19 -17.17
CA PRO A 92 14.11 -0.02 -16.33
C PRO A 92 13.82 -0.44 -14.86
N VAL A 93 14.80 -1.04 -14.21
CA VAL A 93 14.64 -1.64 -12.86
C VAL A 93 14.55 -0.61 -11.73
N ASP A 94 14.90 0.63 -11.98
CA ASP A 94 14.80 1.78 -11.10
C ASP A 94 13.55 2.63 -11.35
N SER A 95 12.63 2.14 -12.17
CA SER A 95 11.43 2.86 -12.59
C SER A 95 10.18 1.99 -12.54
N TRP A 96 9.05 2.61 -12.24
CA TRP A 96 7.71 2.01 -12.40
C TRP A 96 7.40 1.61 -13.85
N ASP A 97 8.17 2.08 -14.84
CA ASP A 97 8.10 1.62 -16.22
C ASP A 97 8.26 0.10 -16.35
N LEU A 98 8.96 -0.52 -15.40
CA LEU A 98 9.12 -1.97 -15.38
C LEU A 98 7.78 -2.71 -15.41
N ILE A 99 6.79 -2.21 -14.68
CA ILE A 99 5.48 -2.86 -14.56
C ILE A 99 4.31 -2.05 -15.13
N PHE A 100 4.43 -0.72 -15.25
CA PHE A 100 3.33 0.10 -15.78
C PHE A 100 3.39 0.32 -17.30
N LYS A 101 4.49 -0.04 -17.97
CA LYS A 101 4.53 -0.13 -19.42
C LYS A 101 4.03 -1.50 -19.89
N PRO A 102 2.93 -1.56 -20.67
CA PRO A 102 2.37 -2.84 -21.16
C PRO A 102 3.39 -3.67 -21.94
N GLU A 103 4.31 -3.02 -22.68
CA GLU A 103 5.37 -3.66 -23.46
C GLU A 103 6.37 -4.43 -22.59
N ASN A 104 6.68 -3.92 -21.41
CA ASN A 104 7.56 -4.57 -20.46
C ASN A 104 6.79 -5.67 -19.70
N LEU A 105 5.62 -5.32 -19.17
CA LEU A 105 4.82 -6.23 -18.36
C LEU A 105 4.37 -7.46 -19.16
N SER A 106 4.01 -7.30 -20.44
CA SER A 106 3.62 -8.42 -21.30
C SER A 106 4.74 -9.46 -21.47
N LYS A 107 5.98 -9.00 -21.58
CA LYS A 107 7.15 -9.88 -21.63
C LYS A 107 7.42 -10.54 -20.28
N LEU A 108 7.35 -9.78 -19.19
CA LEU A 108 7.58 -10.28 -17.83
C LEU A 108 6.51 -11.25 -17.35
N SER A 109 5.30 -11.23 -17.94
CA SER A 109 4.21 -12.13 -17.58
C SER A 109 4.58 -13.61 -17.65
N GLN A 110 5.52 -14.00 -18.53
CA GLN A 110 6.04 -15.37 -18.63
C GLN A 110 6.81 -15.81 -17.36
N CYS A 111 7.46 -14.87 -16.68
CA CYS A 111 8.15 -15.13 -15.41
C CYS A 111 7.18 -15.19 -14.23
N GLY A 112 5.99 -14.63 -14.41
CA GLY A 112 4.99 -14.43 -13.39
C GLY A 112 5.10 -13.05 -12.75
N VAL A 113 3.99 -12.33 -12.75
CA VAL A 113 3.88 -11.02 -12.11
C VAL A 113 2.72 -11.06 -11.13
N ALA A 114 2.98 -10.70 -9.89
CA ALA A 114 1.98 -10.52 -8.86
C ALA A 114 1.85 -9.04 -8.49
N MET A 115 0.67 -8.64 -8.06
CA MET A 115 0.42 -7.29 -7.57
C MET A 115 -0.30 -7.38 -6.21
N LEU A 116 -0.09 -6.38 -5.37
CA LEU A 116 -0.78 -6.31 -4.07
C LEU A 116 -2.29 -6.22 -4.28
N ASP A 117 -3.05 -6.95 -3.45
CA ASP A 117 -4.49 -6.73 -3.27
C ASP A 117 -4.69 -5.58 -2.27
N ALA A 118 -4.28 -4.40 -2.68
CA ALA A 118 -4.30 -3.19 -1.87
C ALA A 118 -4.59 -1.96 -2.76
N PRO A 119 -5.84 -1.73 -3.14
CA PRO A 119 -6.20 -0.60 -4.03
C PRO A 119 -5.80 0.76 -3.46
N GLY A 120 -5.80 0.92 -2.12
CA GLY A 120 -5.33 2.12 -1.44
C GLY A 120 -3.83 2.42 -1.63
N GLU A 121 -3.04 1.46 -2.13
CA GLU A 121 -1.63 1.65 -2.49
C GLU A 121 -1.43 1.69 -4.00
N ILE A 122 -2.01 0.74 -4.71
CA ILE A 122 -1.78 0.58 -6.17
C ILE A 122 -2.36 1.75 -6.97
N VAL A 123 -3.55 2.24 -6.63
CA VAL A 123 -4.18 3.34 -7.35
C VAL A 123 -3.41 4.66 -7.17
N PRO A 124 -2.98 5.07 -5.95
CA PRO A 124 -2.10 6.23 -5.78
C PRO A 124 -0.78 6.14 -6.56
N ILE A 125 -0.17 4.95 -6.62
CA ILE A 125 1.05 4.74 -7.42
C ILE A 125 0.75 4.93 -8.92
N ALA A 126 -0.36 4.40 -9.42
CA ALA A 126 -0.78 4.58 -10.81
C ALA A 126 -1.07 6.05 -11.13
N LEU A 127 -1.72 6.79 -10.22
CA LEU A 127 -1.93 8.23 -10.36
C LEU A 127 -0.59 8.97 -10.45
N HIS A 128 0.33 8.68 -9.53
CA HIS A 128 1.66 9.30 -9.53
C HIS A 128 2.44 8.98 -10.81
N TYR A 129 2.41 7.73 -11.27
CA TYR A 129 3.02 7.31 -12.53
C TYR A 129 2.48 8.09 -13.74
N LEU A 130 1.21 8.44 -13.73
CA LEU A 130 0.56 9.26 -14.76
C LEU A 130 0.83 10.77 -14.61
N GLY A 131 1.66 11.19 -13.64
CA GLY A 131 1.92 12.60 -13.34
C GLY A 131 0.76 13.32 -12.66
N LEU A 132 -0.18 12.56 -12.06
CA LEU A 132 -1.34 13.09 -11.36
C LEU A 132 -1.08 13.11 -9.84
N PRO A 133 -1.81 13.96 -9.09
CA PRO A 133 -1.71 13.94 -7.62
C PRO A 133 -2.09 12.56 -7.07
N TYR A 134 -1.21 11.95 -6.26
CA TYR A 134 -1.43 10.61 -5.68
C TYR A 134 -2.67 10.54 -4.78
N ASN A 135 -3.11 11.68 -4.24
CA ASN A 135 -4.30 11.84 -3.41
C ASN A 135 -5.38 12.67 -4.12
N SER A 136 -5.48 12.57 -5.45
CA SER A 136 -6.49 13.30 -6.22
C SER A 136 -7.90 13.02 -5.70
N THR A 137 -8.74 14.04 -5.73
CA THR A 137 -10.19 13.91 -5.47
C THR A 137 -11.01 14.03 -6.76
N ASN A 138 -10.33 14.17 -7.92
CA ASN A 138 -10.98 14.31 -9.21
C ASN A 138 -11.30 12.92 -9.80
N PRO A 139 -12.59 12.58 -10.04
CA PRO A 139 -12.98 11.30 -10.61
C PRO A 139 -12.33 10.99 -11.98
N GLN A 140 -12.02 12.00 -12.78
CA GLN A 140 -11.38 11.81 -14.08
C GLN A 140 -9.96 11.27 -13.96
N ASP A 141 -9.24 11.60 -12.89
CA ASP A 141 -7.91 11.09 -12.67
C ASP A 141 -7.96 9.58 -12.33
N TYR A 142 -8.96 9.17 -11.55
CA TYR A 142 -9.20 7.75 -11.27
C TYR A 142 -9.59 6.97 -12.52
N GLN A 143 -10.36 7.54 -13.45
CA GLN A 143 -10.66 6.91 -14.74
C GLN A 143 -9.40 6.67 -15.57
N LYS A 144 -8.43 7.60 -15.53
CA LYS A 144 -7.13 7.41 -16.21
C LYS A 144 -6.31 6.31 -15.54
N ALA A 145 -6.26 6.27 -14.22
CA ALA A 145 -5.57 5.22 -13.48
C ALA A 145 -6.21 3.84 -13.74
N GLU A 146 -7.53 3.76 -13.72
CA GLU A 146 -8.28 2.55 -14.07
C GLU A 146 -7.96 2.08 -15.49
N ALA A 147 -7.98 2.98 -16.47
CA ALA A 147 -7.67 2.65 -17.87
C ALA A 147 -6.24 2.11 -18.02
N LEU A 148 -5.26 2.62 -17.26
CA LEU A 148 -3.91 2.07 -17.19
C LEU A 148 -3.92 0.67 -16.59
N LEU A 149 -4.49 0.50 -15.41
CA LEU A 149 -4.51 -0.77 -14.67
C LEU A 149 -5.24 -1.87 -15.44
N LEU A 150 -6.32 -1.55 -16.15
CA LEU A 150 -7.04 -2.51 -17.01
C LEU A 150 -6.18 -3.00 -18.19
N LYS A 151 -5.32 -2.17 -18.75
CA LYS A 151 -4.37 -2.59 -19.79
C LYS A 151 -3.32 -3.58 -19.25
N LEU A 152 -2.96 -3.45 -17.98
CA LEU A 152 -1.97 -4.31 -17.33
C LEU A 152 -2.56 -5.61 -16.81
N ARG A 153 -3.86 -5.61 -16.49
CA ARG A 153 -4.56 -6.74 -15.85
C ARG A 153 -4.33 -8.10 -16.50
N PRO A 154 -4.32 -8.24 -17.85
CA PRO A 154 -4.09 -9.54 -18.51
C PRO A 154 -2.72 -10.16 -18.22
N TYR A 155 -1.75 -9.38 -17.83
CA TYR A 155 -0.36 -9.79 -17.61
C TYR A 155 -0.06 -10.09 -16.14
N ILE A 156 -1.02 -9.84 -15.23
CA ILE A 156 -0.88 -10.07 -13.79
C ILE A 156 -1.45 -11.44 -13.47
N ARG A 157 -0.63 -12.30 -12.89
CA ARG A 157 -0.98 -13.68 -12.54
C ARG A 157 -2.04 -13.71 -11.45
N TYR A 158 -1.86 -12.89 -10.40
CA TYR A 158 -2.80 -12.76 -9.28
C TYR A 158 -2.61 -11.45 -8.52
N PHE A 159 -3.62 -11.11 -7.71
CA PHE A 159 -3.57 -10.06 -6.71
C PHE A 159 -3.61 -10.72 -5.33
N ASP A 160 -2.61 -10.47 -4.50
CA ASP A 160 -2.54 -10.98 -3.12
C ASP A 160 -1.46 -10.21 -2.36
N SER A 161 -1.73 -9.82 -1.11
CA SER A 161 -0.82 -9.02 -0.30
C SER A 161 0.10 -9.84 0.62
N SER A 162 0.13 -11.17 0.48
CA SER A 162 0.95 -12.07 1.31
C SER A 162 1.67 -13.15 0.50
N LYS A 163 0.99 -13.77 -0.45
CA LYS A 163 1.47 -14.91 -1.23
C LYS A 163 2.74 -14.59 -2.03
N PHE A 164 2.87 -13.35 -2.53
CA PHE A 164 4.03 -12.92 -3.32
C PHE A 164 5.36 -13.11 -2.59
N ILE A 165 5.39 -13.06 -1.25
CA ILE A 165 6.62 -13.23 -0.44
C ILE A 165 7.23 -14.61 -0.69
N THR A 166 6.42 -15.64 -0.59
CA THR A 166 6.86 -17.03 -0.82
C THR A 166 7.08 -17.30 -2.31
N ASP A 167 6.22 -16.78 -3.17
CA ASP A 167 6.32 -17.02 -4.61
C ASP A 167 7.55 -16.34 -5.22
N LEU A 168 7.92 -15.15 -4.78
CA LEU A 168 9.17 -14.50 -5.23
C LEU A 168 10.39 -15.27 -4.73
N ALA A 169 10.40 -15.70 -3.48
CA ALA A 169 11.50 -16.49 -2.90
C ALA A 169 11.70 -17.83 -3.63
N ASN A 170 10.62 -18.43 -4.12
CA ASN A 170 10.63 -19.71 -4.86
C ASN A 170 10.76 -19.53 -6.39
N GLY A 171 10.85 -18.31 -6.88
CA GLY A 171 10.94 -18.03 -8.31
C GLY A 171 9.65 -18.29 -9.09
N ASN A 172 8.50 -18.25 -8.45
CA ASN A 172 7.20 -18.43 -9.09
C ASN A 172 6.65 -17.10 -9.67
N VAL A 173 7.17 -15.99 -9.19
CA VAL A 173 6.90 -14.64 -9.71
C VAL A 173 8.18 -13.86 -9.76
#